data_b5a687490641a90ac5680fed77134f7d
#
_entry.id   b5a687490641a90ac5680fed77134f7d
#
_cell.length_a   1.000
_cell.length_b   1.000
_cell.length_c   1.000
_cell.angle_alpha   90.00
_cell.angle_beta   90.00
_cell.angle_gamma   90.00
#
_symmetry.space_group_name_H-M   'P 1'
#
loop_
_entity.id
_entity.type
_entity.pdbx_description
1 polymer ?
#
loop_
_entity_poly.entity_id
_entity_poly.type
_entity_poly.pdbx_seq_one_letter_code
_entity_poly.pdbx_strand_id
1 'polypeptide(L)'
;PSYEAVNVSSGDIERAKEIQFTWAMASYFSWYCIEKLNLEDILYVDADIYFFNDPSILEDFKDFGSIGIIENRVEYSPVNGKYNVGIVFFKNDKSGRKCSEFWKNCLLNSKNKYAEGYGTCGDQKYLELFPVLFEDVFEYDNFIGHLAPWSVNNHMYLPDKKISWGG
;
A
#
# COMPACT_ATOMS: atom_id res chain seq x y z
N PRO A 1 26.33 -10.42 -22.20
CA PRO A 1 25.23 -9.83 -22.89
C PRO A 1 25.30 -8.32 -22.71
N SER A 2 25.57 -7.61 -23.81
CA SER A 2 25.57 -6.15 -23.85
C SER A 2 24.15 -5.65 -23.62
N TYR A 3 23.95 -4.86 -22.58
CA TYR A 3 22.74 -4.07 -22.43
C TYR A 3 22.73 -3.04 -23.53
N GLU A 4 21.85 -3.22 -24.53
CA GLU A 4 21.53 -2.15 -25.48
C GLU A 4 20.95 -0.99 -24.69
N ALA A 5 21.53 0.18 -24.83
CA ALA A 5 21.03 1.40 -24.25
C ALA A 5 19.63 1.68 -24.84
N VAL A 6 18.59 1.50 -24.05
CA VAL A 6 17.24 1.86 -24.43
C VAL A 6 17.22 3.38 -24.59
N ASN A 7 16.91 3.88 -25.78
CA ASN A 7 16.70 5.31 -26.02
C ASN A 7 15.42 5.74 -25.30
N VAL A 8 15.57 6.29 -24.10
CA VAL A 8 14.46 6.83 -23.30
C VAL A 8 14.14 8.22 -23.84
N SER A 9 12.91 8.43 -24.29
CA SER A 9 12.45 9.72 -24.78
C SER A 9 12.23 10.71 -23.64
N SER A 10 12.22 12.01 -23.94
CA SER A 10 11.88 13.06 -22.95
C SER A 10 10.46 12.87 -22.37
N GLY A 11 9.52 12.37 -23.19
CA GLY A 11 8.17 12.03 -22.74
C GLY A 11 8.12 10.88 -21.73
N ASP A 12 8.97 9.87 -21.90
CA ASP A 12 9.07 8.74 -20.97
C ASP A 12 9.63 9.20 -19.61
N ILE A 13 10.59 10.13 -19.62
CA ILE A 13 11.17 10.70 -18.40
C ILE A 13 10.11 11.51 -17.64
N GLU A 14 9.32 12.32 -18.33
CA GLU A 14 8.28 13.15 -17.73
C GLU A 14 7.18 12.26 -17.12
N ARG A 15 6.73 11.25 -17.84
CA ARG A 15 5.76 10.27 -17.33
C ARG A 15 6.29 9.50 -16.12
N ALA A 16 7.55 9.13 -16.10
CA ALA A 16 8.17 8.47 -14.95
C ALA A 16 8.17 9.38 -13.70
N LYS A 17 8.41 10.68 -13.87
CA LYS A 17 8.33 11.65 -12.77
C LYS A 17 6.91 11.82 -12.24
N GLU A 18 5.91 11.87 -13.11
CA GLU A 18 4.49 11.94 -12.73
C GLU A 18 4.09 10.71 -11.90
N ILE A 19 4.48 9.52 -12.33
CA ILE A 19 4.22 8.27 -11.60
C ILE A 19 4.91 8.29 -10.23
N GLN A 20 6.17 8.66 -10.16
CA GLN A 20 6.90 8.77 -8.89
C GLN A 20 6.28 9.80 -7.96
N PHE A 21 5.79 10.90 -8.49
CA PHE A 21 5.07 11.91 -7.73
C PHE A 21 3.78 11.34 -7.13
N THR A 22 2.99 10.60 -7.93
CA THR A 22 1.75 9.97 -7.47
C THR A 22 2.01 9.00 -6.32
N TRP A 23 3.01 8.13 -6.45
CA TRP A 23 3.41 7.22 -5.37
C TRP A 23 3.87 7.95 -4.10
N ALA A 24 4.66 9.01 -4.27
CA ALA A 24 5.11 9.82 -3.14
C ALA A 24 3.94 10.52 -2.43
N MET A 25 2.90 10.92 -3.17
CA MET A 25 1.74 11.60 -2.59
C MET A 25 0.91 10.71 -1.68
N ALA A 26 0.76 9.42 -1.96
CA ALA A 26 0.08 8.48 -1.08
C ALA A 26 0.69 8.48 0.34
N SER A 27 2.00 8.29 0.43
CA SER A 27 2.72 8.27 1.70
C SER A 27 2.83 9.66 2.36
N TYR A 28 3.07 10.71 1.55
CA TYR A 28 3.18 12.07 2.07
C TYR A 28 1.86 12.56 2.65
N PHE A 29 0.75 12.34 1.95
CA PHE A 29 -0.56 12.79 2.40
C PHE A 29 -1.02 12.04 3.64
N SER A 30 -0.77 10.73 3.72
CA SER A 30 -1.03 9.93 4.91
C SER A 30 -0.28 10.49 6.14
N TRP A 31 1.02 10.73 6.00
CA TRP A 31 1.82 11.37 7.04
C TRP A 31 1.31 12.77 7.40
N TYR A 32 0.93 13.58 6.40
CA TYR A 32 0.44 14.95 6.59
C TYR A 32 -0.85 14.98 7.41
N CYS A 33 -1.78 14.08 7.11
CA CYS A 33 -3.04 13.96 7.85
C CYS A 33 -2.80 13.64 9.34
N ILE A 34 -1.91 12.70 9.62
CA ILE A 34 -1.57 12.32 10.99
C ILE A 34 -0.76 13.42 11.69
N GLU A 35 0.32 13.89 11.07
CA GLU A 35 1.32 14.73 11.76
C GLU A 35 0.97 16.21 11.72
N LYS A 36 0.34 16.71 10.66
CA LYS A 36 0.05 18.14 10.49
C LYS A 36 -1.39 18.50 10.76
N LEU A 37 -2.34 17.68 10.33
CA LEU A 37 -3.75 17.89 10.62
C LEU A 37 -4.16 17.30 11.97
N ASN A 38 -3.30 16.46 12.57
CA ASN A 38 -3.52 15.80 13.85
C ASN A 38 -4.85 15.03 13.91
N LEU A 39 -5.20 14.36 12.81
CA LEU A 39 -6.35 13.46 12.78
C LEU A 39 -6.10 12.28 13.72
N GLU A 40 -7.14 11.74 14.32
CA GLU A 40 -7.04 10.62 15.26
C GLU A 40 -6.55 9.34 14.60
N ASP A 41 -7.03 9.09 13.42
CA ASP A 41 -6.60 8.01 12.53
C ASP A 41 -6.87 8.39 11.07
N ILE A 42 -6.33 7.62 10.14
CA ILE A 42 -6.63 7.72 8.72
C ILE A 42 -6.70 6.34 8.08
N LEU A 43 -7.59 6.23 7.12
CA LEU A 43 -7.61 5.13 6.16
C LEU A 43 -7.27 5.70 4.78
N TYR A 44 -6.07 5.40 4.29
CA TYR A 44 -5.73 5.67 2.89
C TYR A 44 -6.41 4.65 1.99
N VAL A 45 -7.02 5.11 0.92
CA VAL A 45 -7.66 4.28 -0.10
C VAL A 45 -7.30 4.82 -1.48
N ASP A 46 -6.87 3.95 -2.38
CA ASP A 46 -6.61 4.33 -3.77
C ASP A 46 -7.90 4.78 -4.46
N ALA A 47 -7.79 5.78 -5.34
CA ALA A 47 -8.94 6.41 -6.00
C ALA A 47 -9.68 5.48 -6.98
N ASP A 48 -9.11 4.35 -7.34
CA ASP A 48 -9.70 3.33 -8.22
C ASP A 48 -10.32 2.14 -7.47
N ILE A 49 -10.40 2.23 -6.14
CA ILE A 49 -11.10 1.25 -5.31
C ILE A 49 -12.62 1.49 -5.37
N TYR A 50 -13.36 0.42 -5.59
CA TYR A 50 -14.82 0.41 -5.51
C TYR A 50 -15.30 -0.48 -4.35
N PHE A 51 -16.09 0.09 -3.45
CA PHE A 51 -16.68 -0.64 -2.33
C PHE A 51 -18.01 -1.24 -2.73
N PHE A 52 -18.15 -2.56 -2.65
CA PHE A 52 -19.41 -3.28 -2.88
C PHE A 52 -20.31 -3.32 -1.64
N ASN A 53 -19.73 -3.10 -0.47
CA ASN A 53 -20.41 -3.00 0.82
C ASN A 53 -20.03 -1.69 1.50
N ASP A 54 -20.66 -1.42 2.64
CA ASP A 54 -20.34 -0.25 3.46
C ASP A 54 -18.87 -0.29 3.90
N PRO A 55 -18.05 0.72 3.57
CA PRO A 55 -16.66 0.76 3.96
C PRO A 55 -16.44 0.92 5.47
N SER A 56 -17.47 1.25 6.25
CA SER A 56 -17.38 1.37 7.71
C SER A 56 -16.91 0.08 8.40
N ILE A 57 -17.05 -1.07 7.73
CA ILE A 57 -16.48 -2.33 8.22
C ILE A 57 -14.96 -2.25 8.43
N LEU A 58 -14.27 -1.37 7.71
CA LEU A 58 -12.82 -1.18 7.87
C LEU A 58 -12.49 -0.45 9.18
N GLU A 59 -13.44 0.30 9.76
CA GLU A 59 -13.28 0.97 11.05
C GLU A 59 -13.29 -0.03 12.21
N ASP A 60 -13.96 -1.17 12.07
CA ASP A 60 -14.00 -2.20 13.11
C ASP A 60 -12.60 -2.76 13.41
N PHE A 61 -11.66 -2.60 12.49
CA PHE A 61 -10.28 -3.09 12.62
C PHE A 61 -9.33 -2.11 13.30
N LYS A 62 -9.72 -0.87 13.52
CA LYS A 62 -8.85 0.14 14.18
C LYS A 62 -8.41 -0.22 15.60
N ASP A 63 -9.12 -1.13 16.26
CA ASP A 63 -8.79 -1.61 17.60
C ASP A 63 -7.78 -2.77 17.59
N PHE A 64 -7.47 -3.35 16.42
CA PHE A 64 -6.51 -4.44 16.29
C PHE A 64 -5.05 -3.98 16.29
N GLY A 65 -4.79 -2.70 16.03
CA GLY A 65 -3.43 -2.16 16.02
C GLY A 65 -3.35 -0.73 15.53
N SER A 66 -2.12 -0.26 15.39
CA SER A 66 -1.79 1.10 14.98
C SER A 66 -1.60 1.25 13.48
N ILE A 67 -1.32 0.15 12.77
CA ILE A 67 -0.99 0.13 11.35
C ILE A 67 -1.72 -1.04 10.71
N GLY A 68 -2.57 -0.75 9.73
CA GLY A 68 -3.32 -1.76 8.99
C GLY A 68 -2.85 -1.88 7.54
N ILE A 69 -2.61 -3.10 7.08
CA ILE A 69 -2.20 -3.42 5.72
C ILE A 69 -3.02 -4.58 5.18
N ILE A 70 -3.15 -4.66 3.86
CA ILE A 70 -3.89 -5.73 3.20
C ILE A 70 -2.97 -6.57 2.31
N GLU A 71 -3.14 -7.89 2.34
CA GLU A 71 -2.37 -8.80 1.50
C GLU A 71 -2.81 -8.69 0.02
N ASN A 72 -1.85 -8.77 -0.90
CA ASN A 72 -2.10 -8.69 -2.34
C ASN A 72 -2.84 -9.91 -2.91
N ARG A 73 -2.86 -11.04 -2.18
CA ARG A 73 -3.61 -12.27 -2.49
C ARG A 73 -3.37 -12.83 -3.89
N VAL A 74 -2.14 -12.72 -4.32
CA VAL A 74 -1.62 -13.33 -5.55
C VAL A 74 -0.36 -14.10 -5.21
N GLU A 75 0.11 -14.93 -6.15
CA GLU A 75 1.42 -15.53 -6.00
C GLU A 75 2.48 -14.46 -5.72
N TYR A 76 3.32 -14.71 -4.72
CA TYR A 76 4.34 -13.76 -4.30
C TYR A 76 5.23 -13.34 -5.45
N SER A 77 5.38 -12.06 -5.64
CA SER A 77 6.28 -11.45 -6.60
C SER A 77 7.35 -10.63 -5.88
N PRO A 78 8.64 -10.89 -6.08
CA PRO A 78 9.72 -10.06 -5.52
C PRO A 78 9.62 -8.60 -5.96
N VAL A 79 8.97 -8.32 -7.07
CA VAL A 79 8.77 -6.97 -7.60
C VAL A 79 7.61 -6.28 -6.88
N ASN A 80 6.44 -6.94 -6.80
CA ASN A 80 5.23 -6.32 -6.27
C ASN A 80 5.11 -6.41 -4.74
N GLY A 81 5.76 -7.40 -4.14
CA GLY A 81 5.67 -7.66 -2.72
C GLY A 81 4.42 -8.42 -2.28
N LYS A 82 4.34 -8.66 -0.97
CA LYS A 82 3.23 -9.39 -0.33
C LYS A 82 1.98 -8.53 -0.20
N TYR A 83 2.13 -7.24 0.12
CA TYR A 83 1.02 -6.36 0.48
C TYR A 83 0.61 -5.45 -0.67
N ASN A 84 -0.66 -5.03 -0.67
CA ASN A 84 -1.21 -4.09 -1.62
C ASN A 84 -1.36 -2.71 -0.97
N VAL A 85 -1.03 -1.66 -1.71
CA VAL A 85 -1.08 -0.28 -1.24
C VAL A 85 -2.48 0.32 -1.28
N GLY A 86 -3.42 -0.30 -1.98
CA GLY A 86 -4.77 0.24 -2.19
C GLY A 86 -5.56 0.53 -0.93
N ILE A 87 -5.21 -0.09 0.20
CA ILE A 87 -5.79 0.20 1.52
C ILE A 87 -4.69 0.15 2.57
N VAL A 88 -4.44 1.27 3.26
CA VAL A 88 -3.46 1.37 4.35
C VAL A 88 -4.04 2.23 5.49
N PHE A 89 -4.00 1.71 6.70
CA PHE A 89 -4.48 2.39 7.91
C PHE A 89 -3.33 2.86 8.79
N PHE A 90 -3.47 4.04 9.38
CA PHE A 90 -2.57 4.56 10.40
C PHE A 90 -3.35 5.21 11.53
N LYS A 91 -3.05 4.83 12.77
CA LYS A 91 -3.52 5.50 13.98
C LYS A 91 -2.56 6.60 14.40
N ASN A 92 -3.08 7.69 14.96
CA ASN A 92 -2.28 8.80 15.45
C ASN A 92 -1.69 8.50 16.83
N ASP A 93 -0.87 7.47 16.90
CA ASP A 93 -0.10 7.10 18.09
C ASP A 93 1.39 6.96 17.75
N LYS A 94 2.17 6.49 18.70
CA LYS A 94 3.62 6.39 18.54
C LYS A 94 4.03 5.49 17.37
N SER A 95 3.35 4.36 17.15
CA SER A 95 3.69 3.40 16.10
C SER A 95 3.23 3.88 14.72
N GLY A 96 1.97 4.31 14.60
CA GLY A 96 1.41 4.81 13.34
C GLY A 96 2.11 6.08 12.84
N ARG A 97 2.44 7.04 13.72
CA ARG A 97 3.24 8.24 13.37
C ARG A 97 4.60 7.87 12.79
N LYS A 98 5.33 6.98 13.47
CA LYS A 98 6.66 6.55 13.01
C LYS A 98 6.61 5.80 11.69
N CYS A 99 5.61 4.94 11.51
CA CYS A 99 5.45 4.17 10.29
C CYS A 99 5.08 5.06 9.10
N SER A 100 4.11 5.97 9.25
CA SER A 100 3.74 6.92 8.19
C SER A 100 4.90 7.84 7.81
N GLU A 101 5.68 8.31 8.78
CA GLU A 101 6.90 9.08 8.52
C GLU A 101 7.98 8.26 7.79
N PHE A 102 8.18 7.01 8.20
CA PHE A 102 9.09 6.08 7.54
C PHE A 102 8.70 5.89 6.06
N TRP A 103 7.42 5.59 5.78
CA TRP A 103 6.93 5.36 4.44
C TRP A 103 7.14 6.60 3.54
N LYS A 104 6.75 7.78 4.03
CA LYS A 104 7.04 9.05 3.36
C LYS A 104 8.53 9.22 3.05
N ASN A 105 9.41 8.95 4.01
CA ASN A 105 10.84 9.14 3.84
C ASN A 105 11.44 8.12 2.85
N CYS A 106 10.88 6.91 2.73
CA CYS A 106 11.29 5.95 1.72
C CYS A 106 11.10 6.48 0.29
N LEU A 107 10.02 7.22 0.06
CA LEU A 107 9.66 7.72 -1.27
C LEU A 107 10.26 9.10 -1.59
N LEU A 108 10.38 9.97 -0.59
CA LEU A 108 10.90 11.32 -0.79
C LEU A 108 12.42 11.44 -0.68
N ASN A 109 13.08 10.47 -0.05
CA ASN A 109 14.51 10.51 0.19
C ASN A 109 15.24 9.41 -0.59
N SER A 110 15.76 9.76 -1.76
CA SER A 110 16.52 8.86 -2.63
C SER A 110 17.80 8.26 -2.00
N LYS A 111 18.27 8.82 -0.87
CA LYS A 111 19.40 8.31 -0.09
C LYS A 111 18.97 7.39 1.05
N ASN A 112 17.70 7.04 1.15
CA ASN A 112 17.22 6.12 2.16
C ASN A 112 17.83 4.74 1.88
N LYS A 113 18.49 4.16 2.88
CA LYS A 113 19.11 2.82 2.79
C LYS A 113 18.13 1.70 2.41
N TYR A 114 16.83 1.92 2.64
CA TYR A 114 15.78 0.99 2.26
C TYR A 114 15.30 1.17 0.80
N ALA A 115 15.67 2.27 0.13
CA ALA A 115 15.38 2.48 -1.29
C ALA A 115 16.26 1.63 -2.21
N GLU A 116 17.46 1.29 -1.77
CA GLU A 116 18.34 0.40 -2.52
C GLU A 116 17.81 -1.04 -2.49
N GLY A 117 17.39 -1.53 -3.64
CA GLY A 117 16.85 -2.89 -3.82
C GLY A 117 15.32 -3.02 -3.71
N TYR A 118 14.61 -2.02 -3.19
CA TYR A 118 13.15 -2.00 -3.14
C TYR A 118 12.50 -1.14 -4.23
N GLY A 119 13.28 -0.39 -4.98
CA GLY A 119 12.86 0.70 -5.84
C GLY A 119 12.13 0.35 -7.14
N THR A 120 11.61 -0.86 -7.31
CA THR A 120 10.99 -1.27 -8.57
C THR A 120 9.47 -1.24 -8.54
N CYS A 121 8.83 -1.14 -7.39
CA CYS A 121 7.38 -1.20 -7.25
C CYS A 121 6.77 -0.05 -6.46
N GLY A 122 7.28 1.14 -6.68
CA GLY A 122 6.70 2.36 -6.13
C GLY A 122 6.63 2.34 -4.61
N ASP A 123 5.48 2.72 -4.12
CA ASP A 123 5.15 2.83 -2.71
C ASP A 123 4.81 1.48 -2.04
N GLN A 124 4.29 0.54 -2.81
CA GLN A 124 3.75 -0.73 -2.32
C GLN A 124 4.79 -1.63 -1.65
N LYS A 125 5.96 -1.79 -2.26
CA LYS A 125 6.98 -2.74 -1.79
C LYS A 125 7.49 -2.43 -0.38
N TYR A 126 7.46 -1.17 0.03
CA TYR A 126 7.87 -0.76 1.38
C TYR A 126 6.96 -1.28 2.50
N LEU A 127 5.71 -1.65 2.18
CA LEU A 127 4.77 -2.20 3.16
C LEU A 127 5.28 -3.50 3.79
N GLU A 128 6.13 -4.27 3.08
CA GLU A 128 6.75 -5.48 3.63
C GLU A 128 7.66 -5.21 4.83
N LEU A 129 8.16 -3.99 4.94
CA LEU A 129 8.99 -3.58 6.07
C LEU A 129 8.17 -3.17 7.30
N PHE A 130 6.87 -2.91 7.15
CA PHE A 130 6.05 -2.45 8.27
C PHE A 130 6.02 -3.48 9.41
N PRO A 131 5.64 -4.75 9.20
CA PRO A 131 5.62 -5.73 10.28
C PRO A 131 7.01 -6.13 10.79
N VAL A 132 8.07 -5.76 10.07
CA VAL A 132 9.46 -6.03 10.49
C VAL A 132 10.01 -4.91 11.38
N LEU A 133 9.60 -3.66 11.12
CA LEU A 133 10.20 -2.47 11.76
C LEU A 133 9.31 -1.84 12.84
N PHE A 134 8.00 -2.12 12.81
CA PHE A 134 7.03 -1.49 13.70
C PHE A 134 6.22 -2.53 14.47
N GLU A 135 5.86 -2.17 15.68
CA GLU A 135 4.91 -2.89 16.52
C GLU A 135 3.48 -2.51 16.13
N ASP A 136 2.51 -3.31 16.55
CA ASP A 136 1.07 -3.08 16.37
C ASP A 136 0.62 -2.98 14.89
N VAL A 137 1.27 -3.74 14.02
CA VAL A 137 0.86 -3.93 12.63
C VAL A 137 -0.12 -5.10 12.56
N PHE A 138 -1.28 -4.88 11.93
CA PHE A 138 -2.25 -5.93 11.65
C PHE A 138 -2.52 -6.06 10.15
N GLU A 139 -2.85 -7.26 9.74
CA GLU A 139 -3.30 -7.55 8.39
C GLU A 139 -4.83 -7.62 8.37
N TYR A 140 -5.48 -6.90 7.45
CA TYR A 140 -6.93 -7.03 7.26
C TYR A 140 -7.30 -8.45 6.90
N ASP A 141 -8.36 -8.95 7.51
CA ASP A 141 -8.86 -10.30 7.30
C ASP A 141 -9.15 -10.58 5.82
N ASN A 142 -9.02 -11.84 5.45
CA ASN A 142 -9.33 -12.36 4.11
C ASN A 142 -10.78 -12.14 3.68
N PHE A 143 -11.71 -11.91 4.60
CA PHE A 143 -13.10 -11.56 4.31
C PHE A 143 -13.28 -10.12 3.82
N ILE A 144 -12.32 -9.24 4.09
CA ILE A 144 -12.26 -7.92 3.46
C ILE A 144 -11.65 -8.13 2.09
N GLY A 145 -12.56 -8.33 1.12
CA GLY A 145 -12.18 -8.66 -0.22
C GLY A 145 -11.39 -7.55 -0.88
N HIS A 146 -10.19 -7.85 -1.32
CA HIS A 146 -9.41 -7.04 -2.24
C HIS A 146 -9.44 -7.76 -3.60
N LEU A 147 -10.55 -7.59 -4.34
CA LEU A 147 -10.69 -8.13 -5.67
C LEU A 147 -10.05 -7.17 -6.68
N ALA A 148 -9.07 -7.64 -7.41
CA ALA A 148 -8.42 -6.90 -8.47
C ALA A 148 -8.34 -7.75 -9.75
N PRO A 149 -8.21 -7.14 -10.94
CA PRO A 149 -8.16 -7.88 -12.21
C PRO A 149 -7.08 -8.99 -12.23
N TRP A 150 -5.96 -8.76 -11.55
CA TRP A 150 -4.85 -9.73 -11.45
C TRP A 150 -5.07 -10.83 -10.43
N SER A 151 -6.01 -10.68 -9.49
CA SER A 151 -6.31 -11.66 -8.44
C SER A 151 -7.65 -12.37 -8.62
N VAL A 152 -8.41 -12.05 -9.66
CA VAL A 152 -9.77 -12.55 -9.87
C VAL A 152 -9.86 -14.09 -9.89
N ASN A 153 -8.85 -14.76 -10.44
CA ASN A 153 -8.81 -16.23 -10.51
C ASN A 153 -8.60 -16.91 -9.15
N ASN A 154 -8.17 -16.15 -8.15
CA ASN A 154 -7.96 -16.63 -6.78
C ASN A 154 -9.18 -16.44 -5.89
N HIS A 155 -10.27 -15.88 -6.43
CA HIS A 155 -11.51 -15.64 -5.72
C HIS A 155 -12.60 -16.60 -6.19
N MET A 156 -13.37 -17.14 -5.24
CA MET A 156 -14.57 -17.90 -5.56
C MET A 156 -15.77 -16.95 -5.71
N TYR A 157 -16.46 -17.07 -6.83
CA TYR A 157 -17.72 -16.38 -7.05
C TYR A 157 -18.88 -17.20 -6.44
N LEU A 158 -19.55 -16.66 -5.44
CA LEU A 158 -20.69 -17.30 -4.81
C LEU A 158 -21.99 -16.90 -5.52
N PRO A 159 -22.97 -17.82 -5.64
CA PRO A 159 -24.20 -17.60 -6.41
C PRO A 159 -25.05 -16.42 -5.94
N ASP A 160 -24.93 -16.01 -4.69
CA ASP A 160 -25.62 -14.89 -4.05
C ASP A 160 -24.87 -13.54 -4.17
N LYS A 161 -23.97 -13.43 -5.13
CA LYS A 161 -23.13 -12.25 -5.41
C LYS A 161 -22.10 -11.93 -4.32
N LYS A 162 -21.80 -12.86 -3.45
CA LYS A 162 -20.66 -12.75 -2.55
C LYS A 162 -19.40 -13.27 -3.23
N ILE A 163 -18.31 -12.59 -2.98
CA ILE A 163 -16.99 -13.02 -3.43
C ILE A 163 -16.22 -13.39 -2.18
N SER A 164 -15.63 -14.58 -2.16
CA SER A 164 -14.75 -15.01 -1.09
C SER A 164 -13.38 -15.37 -1.65
N TRP A 165 -12.37 -15.18 -0.82
CA TRP A 165 -11.03 -15.65 -1.11
C TRP A 165 -10.98 -17.17 -0.98
N GLY A 166 -10.56 -17.86 -2.03
CA GLY A 166 -10.32 -19.29 -2.01
C GLY A 166 -8.87 -19.54 -1.61
N GLY A 167 -8.66 -19.78 -0.32
CA GLY A 167 -7.38 -20.29 0.19
C GLY A 167 -7.30 -21.81 0.08
#